data_788c892a2cf632ecb45b9673fb3e196e
#
_entry.id   788c892a2cf632ecb45b9673fb3e196e
#
_cell.length_a   1.000
_cell.length_b   1.000
_cell.length_c   1.000
_cell.angle_alpha   90.00
_cell.angle_beta   90.00
_cell.angle_gamma   90.00
#
_symmetry.space_group_name_H-M   'P 1'
#
loop_
_entity.id
_entity.type
_entity.pdbx_description
1 polymer ?
#
loop_
_entity_poly.entity_id
_entity_poly.type
_entity_poly.pdbx_seq_one_letter_code
_entity_poly.pdbx_strand_id
1 'polypeptide(L)'
;MIAGVVAQPLSYLTLSLQTTMEFQTYSHEMGKVVSPGAWIFHKGLTFTKRKSSSKMLKDLYGIWYVVTQLGYFSDQTFVERGFLAQQYPKWLKTFQKQLSNWMSQASPAEWSKLEAQDPSGKLKRLGFERSIKALSIGNAAK
;
A
#
# COMPACT_ATOMS: atom_id res chain seq x y z
N MET A 1 -3.11 6.41 27.12
CA MET A 1 -2.55 5.78 25.93
C MET A 1 -3.21 4.43 25.67
N ILE A 2 -3.40 4.14 24.45
CA ILE A 2 -4.05 2.91 24.05
C ILE A 2 -2.98 1.85 23.83
N ALA A 3 -3.03 0.80 24.60
CA ALA A 3 -1.96 -0.20 24.60
C ALA A 3 -1.74 -0.82 23.20
N GLY A 4 -2.79 -1.06 22.46
CA GLY A 4 -2.66 -1.68 21.16
C GLY A 4 -1.90 -0.85 20.15
N VAL A 5 -1.81 0.44 20.36
CA VAL A 5 -1.13 1.34 19.45
C VAL A 5 0.38 1.16 19.52
N VAL A 6 0.86 0.58 20.60
CA VAL A 6 2.30 0.39 20.76
C VAL A 6 2.91 -0.49 19.68
N ALA A 7 2.09 -1.31 19.01
CA ALA A 7 2.59 -2.21 17.99
C ALA A 7 3.12 -1.50 16.75
N GLN A 8 2.79 -0.21 16.58
CA GLN A 8 3.22 0.53 15.39
C GLN A 8 3.92 1.83 15.79
N PRO A 9 4.88 2.27 14.97
CA PRO A 9 5.47 3.59 15.17
C PRO A 9 4.41 4.67 15.02
N LEU A 10 4.39 5.60 15.95
CA LEU A 10 3.43 6.70 15.91
C LEU A 10 3.58 7.55 14.66
N SER A 11 4.80 7.67 14.13
CA SER A 11 5.05 8.45 12.93
C SER A 11 4.28 7.91 11.72
N TYR A 12 4.19 6.57 11.62
CA TYR A 12 3.43 5.97 10.52
C TYR A 12 1.93 6.12 10.74
N LEU A 13 1.50 6.09 11.97
CA LEU A 13 0.09 6.32 12.29
C LEU A 13 -0.32 7.73 11.92
N THR A 14 0.55 8.70 12.15
CA THR A 14 0.29 10.09 11.77
C THR A 14 0.00 10.21 10.27
N LEU A 15 0.71 9.44 9.46
CA LEU A 15 0.47 9.43 8.03
C LEU A 15 -0.98 9.09 7.69
N SER A 16 -1.54 8.08 8.35
CA SER A 16 -2.93 7.69 8.13
C SER A 16 -3.91 8.75 8.58
N LEU A 17 -3.55 9.54 9.58
CA LEU A 17 -4.44 10.57 10.10
C LEU A 17 -4.44 11.84 9.28
N GLN A 18 -3.34 12.11 8.56
CA GLN A 18 -3.20 13.35 7.81
C GLN A 18 -3.94 13.36 6.48
N THR A 19 -4.04 12.20 5.84
CA THR A 19 -4.65 12.12 4.52
C THR A 19 -5.87 11.23 4.59
N THR A 20 -7.05 11.83 4.52
CA THR A 20 -8.30 11.09 4.60
C THR A 20 -9.21 11.50 3.45
N MET A 21 -10.20 10.66 3.19
CA MET A 21 -11.26 10.92 2.23
C MET A 21 -12.59 10.86 2.93
N GLU A 22 -13.53 11.66 2.47
CA GLU A 22 -14.89 11.60 2.99
C GLU A 22 -15.71 10.59 2.22
N PHE A 23 -16.65 9.96 2.90
CA PHE A 23 -17.59 9.06 2.26
C PHE A 23 -18.95 9.23 2.93
N GLN A 24 -19.98 8.80 2.21
CA GLN A 24 -21.34 8.87 2.71
C GLN A 24 -21.91 7.47 2.83
N THR A 25 -22.52 7.18 3.97
CA THR A 25 -23.14 5.88 4.21
C THR A 25 -24.53 5.83 3.59
N TYR A 26 -25.14 4.66 3.58
CA TYR A 26 -26.51 4.51 3.10
C TYR A 26 -27.50 5.33 3.92
N SER A 27 -27.21 5.59 5.19
CA SER A 27 -28.05 6.41 6.04
C SER A 27 -27.76 7.91 5.89
N HIS A 28 -26.93 8.27 4.89
CA HIS A 28 -26.57 9.65 4.60
C HIS A 28 -25.70 10.29 5.67
N GLU A 29 -25.04 9.48 6.46
CA GLU A 29 -24.05 9.98 7.41
C GLU A 29 -22.71 10.13 6.70
N MET A 30 -22.01 11.20 7.04
CA MET A 30 -20.68 11.43 6.49
C MET A 30 -19.62 10.82 7.39
N GLY A 31 -18.59 10.25 6.77
CA GLY A 31 -17.48 9.70 7.51
C GLY A 31 -16.18 9.98 6.78
N LYS A 32 -15.08 9.62 7.42
CA LYS A 32 -13.77 9.78 6.82
C LYS A 32 -13.01 8.47 6.88
N VAL A 33 -12.22 8.22 5.84
CA VAL A 33 -11.39 7.02 5.75
C VAL A 33 -10.03 7.46 5.24
N VAL A 34 -8.98 6.72 5.60
CA VAL A 34 -7.64 7.02 5.11
C VAL A 34 -7.66 6.98 3.57
N SER A 35 -6.98 7.93 2.95
CA SER A 35 -6.93 7.99 1.50
C SER A 35 -6.14 6.80 0.94
N PRO A 36 -6.42 6.40 -0.32
CA PRO A 36 -5.76 5.22 -0.88
C PRO A 36 -4.24 5.34 -0.92
N GLY A 37 -3.72 6.51 -1.26
CA GLY A 37 -2.27 6.71 -1.28
C GLY A 37 -1.63 6.56 0.08
N ALA A 38 -2.25 7.15 1.09
CA ALA A 38 -1.74 7.03 2.46
C ALA A 38 -1.83 5.59 2.96
N TRP A 39 -2.91 4.90 2.61
CA TRP A 39 -3.09 3.51 3.01
C TRP A 39 -1.99 2.62 2.42
N ILE A 40 -1.75 2.78 1.12
CA ILE A 40 -0.71 2.00 0.44
C ILE A 40 0.67 2.30 1.02
N PHE A 41 0.95 3.58 1.22
CA PHE A 41 2.24 3.99 1.75
C PHE A 41 2.47 3.37 3.12
N HIS A 42 1.45 3.44 3.97
CA HIS A 42 1.52 2.84 5.30
C HIS A 42 1.76 1.33 5.22
N LYS A 43 1.03 0.63 4.35
CA LYS A 43 1.19 -0.81 4.20
C LYS A 43 2.57 -1.18 3.69
N GLY A 44 3.09 -0.42 2.73
CA GLY A 44 4.44 -0.67 2.23
C GLY A 44 5.51 -0.44 3.27
N LEU A 45 5.26 0.44 4.23
CA LEU A 45 6.20 0.68 5.31
C LEU A 45 6.13 -0.36 6.42
N THR A 46 5.00 -1.04 6.56
CA THR A 46 4.78 -1.90 7.73
C THR A 46 4.62 -3.39 7.43
N PHE A 47 4.45 -3.78 6.16
CA PHE A 47 4.15 -5.18 5.87
C PHE A 47 5.28 -6.13 6.30
N THR A 48 6.52 -5.66 6.30
CA THR A 48 7.65 -6.49 6.72
C THR A 48 7.62 -6.79 8.21
N LYS A 49 6.83 -6.05 8.96
CA LYS A 49 6.72 -6.25 10.42
C LYS A 49 5.61 -7.21 10.80
N ARG A 50 4.87 -7.73 9.83
CA ARG A 50 3.83 -8.71 10.12
C ARG A 50 4.43 -10.00 10.61
N LYS A 51 3.80 -10.61 11.60
CA LYS A 51 4.32 -11.83 12.20
C LYS A 51 4.09 -13.06 11.35
N SER A 52 3.05 -13.06 10.52
CA SER A 52 2.78 -14.21 9.68
C SER A 52 2.95 -13.83 8.21
N SER A 53 3.48 -14.77 7.43
CA SER A 53 3.65 -14.54 5.99
C SER A 53 2.29 -14.40 5.30
N SER A 54 1.26 -15.05 5.84
CA SER A 54 -0.08 -14.92 5.30
C SER A 54 -0.57 -13.47 5.36
N LYS A 55 -0.36 -12.82 6.49
CA LYS A 55 -0.76 -11.41 6.65
C LYS A 55 0.07 -10.49 5.78
N MET A 56 1.36 -10.79 5.65
CA MET A 56 2.23 -10.02 4.77
C MET A 56 1.74 -10.10 3.32
N LEU A 57 1.38 -11.28 2.87
CA LEU A 57 0.88 -11.45 1.50
C LEU A 57 -0.45 -10.74 1.29
N LYS A 58 -1.29 -10.69 2.32
CA LYS A 58 -2.54 -9.94 2.22
C LYS A 58 -2.27 -8.44 2.06
N ASP A 59 -1.28 -7.92 2.77
CA ASP A 59 -0.91 -6.51 2.63
C ASP A 59 -0.42 -6.23 1.21
N LEU A 60 0.43 -7.11 0.67
CA LEU A 60 0.95 -6.95 -0.69
C LEU A 60 -0.17 -7.04 -1.73
N TYR A 61 -1.08 -7.98 -1.56
CA TYR A 61 -2.24 -8.09 -2.42
C TYR A 61 -3.08 -6.82 -2.38
N GLY A 62 -3.29 -6.28 -1.17
CA GLY A 62 -4.06 -5.05 -1.01
C GLY A 62 -3.43 -3.88 -1.72
N ILE A 63 -2.10 -3.76 -1.65
CA ILE A 63 -1.39 -2.69 -2.36
C ILE A 63 -1.65 -2.82 -3.87
N TRP A 64 -1.46 -4.01 -4.41
CA TRP A 64 -1.72 -4.24 -5.84
C TRP A 64 -3.15 -3.93 -6.21
N TYR A 65 -4.10 -4.36 -5.37
CA TYR A 65 -5.52 -4.16 -5.65
C TYR A 65 -5.86 -2.67 -5.74
N VAL A 66 -5.39 -1.89 -4.77
CA VAL A 66 -5.69 -0.46 -4.76
C VAL A 66 -5.02 0.24 -5.94
N VAL A 67 -3.79 -0.17 -6.29
CA VAL A 67 -3.06 0.47 -7.38
C VAL A 67 -3.70 0.17 -8.74
N THR A 68 -4.31 -1.01 -8.91
CA THR A 68 -4.71 -1.45 -10.25
C THR A 68 -6.20 -1.70 -10.44
N GLN A 69 -6.95 -1.96 -9.38
CA GLN A 69 -8.31 -2.47 -9.54
C GLN A 69 -9.41 -1.51 -9.10
N LEU A 70 -9.08 -0.36 -8.57
CA LEU A 70 -10.09 0.53 -7.99
C LEU A 70 -10.42 1.74 -8.86
N GLY A 71 -10.02 1.76 -10.13
CA GLY A 71 -10.39 2.82 -11.06
C GLY A 71 -9.99 4.21 -10.55
N TYR A 72 -10.97 5.03 -10.21
CA TYR A 72 -10.71 6.37 -9.74
C TYR A 72 -9.73 6.38 -8.56
N PHE A 73 -9.87 5.44 -7.64
CA PHE A 73 -9.00 5.40 -6.46
C PHE A 73 -7.57 4.96 -6.82
N SER A 74 -7.43 4.17 -7.88
CA SER A 74 -6.10 3.84 -8.37
C SER A 74 -5.40 5.09 -8.90
N ASP A 75 -6.10 5.90 -9.66
CA ASP A 75 -5.55 7.16 -10.17
C ASP A 75 -5.20 8.10 -9.02
N GLN A 76 -6.07 8.18 -8.04
CA GLN A 76 -5.86 9.03 -6.87
C GLN A 76 -4.59 8.62 -6.12
N THR A 77 -4.30 7.33 -6.09
CA THR A 77 -3.09 6.83 -5.45
C THR A 77 -1.84 7.45 -6.04
N PHE A 78 -1.77 7.55 -7.37
CA PHE A 78 -0.60 8.11 -8.02
C PHE A 78 -0.47 9.61 -7.76
N VAL A 79 -1.60 10.31 -7.68
CA VAL A 79 -1.57 11.74 -7.34
C VAL A 79 -1.04 11.92 -5.92
N GLU A 80 -1.56 11.17 -4.97
CA GLU A 80 -1.18 11.30 -3.58
C GLU A 80 0.25 10.87 -3.33
N ARG A 81 0.74 9.91 -4.10
CA ARG A 81 2.11 9.44 -3.95
C ARG A 81 3.10 10.59 -4.16
N GLY A 82 2.85 11.43 -5.14
CA GLY A 82 3.70 12.59 -5.37
C GLY A 82 3.74 13.53 -4.18
N PHE A 83 2.58 13.79 -3.61
CA PHE A 83 2.46 14.63 -2.43
C PHE A 83 3.19 14.02 -1.23
N LEU A 84 2.96 12.73 -1.00
CA LEU A 84 3.58 12.05 0.13
C LEU A 84 5.09 11.95 -0.02
N ALA A 85 5.56 11.81 -1.25
CA ALA A 85 7.00 11.76 -1.51
C ALA A 85 7.67 13.08 -1.13
N GLN A 86 7.01 14.20 -1.37
CA GLN A 86 7.55 15.49 -0.98
C GLN A 86 7.59 15.67 0.53
N GLN A 87 6.56 15.20 1.22
CA GLN A 87 6.48 15.37 2.66
C GLN A 87 7.35 14.37 3.43
N TYR A 88 7.47 13.16 2.91
CA TYR A 88 8.15 12.09 3.62
C TYR A 88 9.15 11.35 2.73
N PRO A 89 10.19 12.08 2.23
CA PRO A 89 11.12 11.47 1.28
C PRO A 89 11.88 10.27 1.83
N LYS A 90 12.20 10.29 3.14
CA LYS A 90 12.89 9.14 3.73
C LYS A 90 12.00 7.92 3.80
N TRP A 91 10.73 8.13 4.09
CA TRP A 91 9.78 7.01 4.15
C TRP A 91 9.53 6.45 2.75
N LEU A 92 9.54 7.30 1.73
CA LEU A 92 9.42 6.81 0.36
C LEU A 92 10.57 5.88 0.01
N LYS A 93 11.78 6.24 0.40
CA LYS A 93 12.93 5.36 0.16
C LYS A 93 12.76 4.03 0.85
N THR A 94 12.30 4.05 2.11
CA THR A 94 12.05 2.82 2.85
C THR A 94 10.96 1.99 2.18
N PHE A 95 9.89 2.64 1.76
CA PHE A 95 8.78 2.00 1.04
C PHE A 95 9.30 1.27 -0.20
N GLN A 96 10.06 1.98 -1.03
CA GLN A 96 10.59 1.43 -2.26
C GLN A 96 11.55 0.27 -1.98
N LYS A 97 12.41 0.45 -1.00
CA LYS A 97 13.40 -0.58 -0.65
C LYS A 97 12.74 -1.85 -0.17
N GLN A 98 11.74 -1.72 0.70
CA GLN A 98 11.07 -2.91 1.24
C GLN A 98 10.33 -3.70 0.19
N LEU A 99 9.62 -3.02 -0.70
CA LEU A 99 8.92 -3.71 -1.78
C LEU A 99 9.89 -4.32 -2.78
N SER A 100 10.93 -3.59 -3.13
CA SER A 100 11.94 -4.10 -4.05
C SER A 100 12.65 -5.32 -3.49
N ASN A 101 13.00 -5.28 -2.21
CA ASN A 101 13.65 -6.42 -1.55
C ASN A 101 12.74 -7.64 -1.55
N TRP A 102 11.46 -7.44 -1.22
CA TRP A 102 10.55 -8.58 -1.23
C TRP A 102 10.44 -9.18 -2.62
N MET A 103 10.28 -8.35 -3.64
CA MET A 103 10.13 -8.84 -5.01
C MET A 103 11.35 -9.63 -5.49
N SER A 104 12.54 -9.19 -5.06
CA SER A 104 13.78 -9.86 -5.51
C SER A 104 14.08 -11.12 -4.71
N GLN A 105 13.57 -11.24 -3.49
CA GLN A 105 13.92 -12.35 -2.61
C GLN A 105 12.82 -13.40 -2.49
N ALA A 106 11.61 -13.08 -2.90
CA ALA A 106 10.49 -14.00 -2.77
C ALA A 106 10.71 -15.25 -3.59
N SER A 107 10.44 -16.41 -2.98
CA SER A 107 10.55 -17.69 -3.66
C SER A 107 9.41 -17.87 -4.64
N PRO A 108 9.54 -18.81 -5.60
CA PRO A 108 8.40 -19.14 -6.46
C PRO A 108 7.15 -19.53 -5.70
N ALA A 109 7.30 -20.20 -4.56
CA ALA A 109 6.17 -20.58 -3.74
C ALA A 109 5.49 -19.35 -3.16
N GLU A 110 6.26 -18.37 -2.73
CA GLU A 110 5.68 -17.13 -2.20
C GLU A 110 4.95 -16.34 -3.28
N TRP A 111 5.53 -16.28 -4.48
CA TRP A 111 4.85 -15.63 -5.60
C TRP A 111 3.53 -16.33 -5.92
N SER A 112 3.53 -17.67 -5.92
CA SER A 112 2.30 -18.42 -6.16
C SER A 112 1.23 -18.13 -5.10
N LYS A 113 1.64 -18.04 -3.85
CA LYS A 113 0.72 -17.72 -2.78
C LYS A 113 0.17 -16.32 -2.89
N LEU A 114 1.00 -15.37 -3.34
CA LEU A 114 0.52 -14.02 -3.57
C LEU A 114 -0.51 -14.00 -4.69
N GLU A 115 -0.21 -14.64 -5.81
CA GLU A 115 -1.16 -14.70 -6.92
C GLU A 115 -2.48 -15.35 -6.51
N ALA A 116 -2.41 -16.34 -5.63
CA ALA A 116 -3.60 -17.04 -5.16
C ALA A 116 -4.50 -16.19 -4.25
N GLN A 117 -4.01 -15.05 -3.78
CA GLN A 117 -4.84 -14.14 -3.01
C GLN A 117 -5.99 -13.57 -3.86
N ASP A 118 -5.82 -13.52 -5.16
CA ASP A 118 -6.80 -12.92 -6.05
C ASP A 118 -7.73 -13.98 -6.64
N PRO A 119 -9.00 -14.04 -6.18
CA PRO A 119 -9.91 -15.06 -6.69
C PRO A 119 -10.26 -14.85 -8.17
N SER A 120 -10.09 -13.64 -8.70
CA SER A 120 -10.38 -13.37 -10.11
C SER A 120 -9.25 -13.79 -11.04
N GLY A 121 -8.08 -14.12 -10.50
CA GLY A 121 -6.96 -14.58 -11.30
C GLY A 121 -6.24 -13.50 -12.09
N LYS A 122 -6.49 -12.25 -11.78
CA LYS A 122 -5.85 -11.13 -12.49
C LYS A 122 -4.46 -10.80 -11.96
N LEU A 123 -4.19 -11.16 -10.71
CA LEU A 123 -2.90 -10.86 -10.11
C LEU A 123 -1.86 -11.86 -10.61
N LYS A 124 -0.89 -11.35 -11.35
CA LYS A 124 0.23 -12.14 -11.85
C LYS A 124 1.52 -11.45 -11.44
N ARG A 125 2.57 -12.24 -11.27
CA ARG A 125 3.86 -11.72 -10.83
C ARG A 125 4.32 -10.54 -11.68
N LEU A 126 4.29 -10.68 -12.98
CA LEU A 126 4.76 -9.63 -13.87
C LEU A 126 3.94 -8.34 -13.71
N GLY A 127 2.62 -8.49 -13.61
CA GLY A 127 1.75 -7.34 -13.40
C GLY A 127 1.99 -6.67 -12.06
N PHE A 128 2.21 -7.48 -11.01
CA PHE A 128 2.54 -6.94 -9.70
C PHE A 128 3.83 -6.13 -9.78
N GLU A 129 4.87 -6.70 -10.37
CA GLU A 129 6.15 -6.03 -10.48
C GLU A 129 6.03 -4.71 -11.24
N ARG A 130 5.26 -4.70 -12.31
CA ARG A 130 5.05 -3.47 -13.09
C ARG A 130 4.32 -2.40 -12.29
N SER A 131 3.30 -2.81 -11.56
CA SER A 131 2.50 -1.87 -10.76
C SER A 131 3.33 -1.22 -9.67
N ILE A 132 4.11 -2.04 -8.97
CA ILE A 132 4.95 -1.53 -7.88
C ILE A 132 6.04 -0.62 -8.45
N LYS A 133 6.61 -1.02 -9.58
CA LYS A 133 7.65 -0.22 -10.21
C LYS A 133 7.11 1.14 -10.65
N ALA A 134 5.92 1.18 -11.23
CA ALA A 134 5.30 2.43 -11.63
C ALA A 134 5.06 3.33 -10.43
N LEU A 135 4.59 2.74 -9.33
CA LEU A 135 4.34 3.47 -8.11
C LEU A 135 5.64 4.02 -7.52
N SER A 136 6.70 3.24 -7.58
CA SER A 136 7.98 3.61 -6.99
C SER A 136 8.71 4.69 -7.78
N ILE A 137 8.73 4.55 -9.10
CA ILE A 137 9.38 5.52 -9.96
C ILE A 137 8.65 6.86 -9.89
N GLY A 138 7.35 6.78 -9.83
CA GLY A 138 6.54 7.95 -9.67
C GLY A 138 6.72 8.93 -10.80
N ASN A 139 6.95 10.15 -10.42
CA ASN A 139 7.06 11.22 -11.36
C ASN A 139 8.42 11.50 -11.82
N ALA A 140 9.33 10.62 -11.50
CA ALA A 140 10.69 10.85 -11.94
C ALA A 140 10.74 11.08 -13.43
N ALA A 141 9.79 10.47 -14.11
CA ALA A 141 9.75 10.65 -15.55
C ALA A 141 9.28 12.01 -15.94
N LYS A 142 8.78 12.71 -15.06
CA LYS A 142 8.27 13.92 -15.47
C LYS A 142 8.91 14.94 -15.44
#